data_f5795c5334bc69d29bb108c3f4be66e8
#
_entry.id   f5795c5334bc69d29bb108c3f4be66e8
#
_cell.length_a   1.000
_cell.length_b   1.000
_cell.length_c   1.000
_cell.angle_alpha   90.00
_cell.angle_beta   90.00
_cell.angle_gamma   90.00
#
_symmetry.space_group_name_H-M   'P 1'
#
loop_
_entity.id
_entity.type
_entity.pdbx_description
1 polymer ?
#
loop_
_entity_poly.entity_id
_entity_poly.type
_entity_poly.pdbx_seq_one_letter_code
_entity_poly.pdbx_strand_id
1 'polypeptide(L)'
;CVNKATKVLQFLTSESKEYVATLSLGTSTDTYDASGKIIETKEFHALDNNEIVACFNNFIGSQEQKPPIYSAIKVNGKKLYEYARAGEQVEVPTRSVTVNHLEILQIENNLIKFKVGCSKGTYIRSLCVDIAKKLGYPGHMSKLIRSQSGHFRIEDCSTLEDIEAGHFHMLSIEEAFEHFDKYVIEDENIVIHGKMIKSDIDHQV
;
A
#
# COMPACT_ATOMS: atom_id res chain seq x y z
N CYS A 1 -10.78 10.54 8.77
CA CYS A 1 -10.74 11.30 10.04
C CYS A 1 -11.46 12.64 9.85
N VAL A 2 -12.23 13.04 10.87
CA VAL A 2 -12.96 14.32 10.88
C VAL A 2 -12.58 15.16 12.11
N ASN A 3 -12.76 16.48 12.01
CA ASN A 3 -12.52 17.43 13.11
C ASN A 3 -11.14 17.25 13.77
N LYS A 4 -11.10 17.11 15.11
CA LYS A 4 -9.87 16.98 15.88
C LYS A 4 -9.09 15.71 15.56
N ALA A 5 -9.76 14.64 15.12
CA ALA A 5 -9.11 13.37 14.76
C ALA A 5 -8.17 13.49 13.54
N THR A 6 -8.29 14.54 12.72
CA THR A 6 -7.35 14.77 11.61
C THR A 6 -5.90 14.98 12.10
N LYS A 7 -5.69 15.45 13.34
CA LYS A 7 -4.35 15.65 13.92
C LYS A 7 -3.61 14.34 14.17
N VAL A 8 -4.33 13.25 14.39
CA VAL A 8 -3.75 11.92 14.67
C VAL A 8 -3.69 11.02 13.45
N LEU A 9 -4.21 11.46 12.30
CA LEU A 9 -4.21 10.70 11.04
C LEU A 9 -2.83 10.17 10.65
N GLN A 10 -1.76 10.93 10.88
CA GLN A 10 -0.39 10.54 10.55
C GLN A 10 0.05 9.23 11.24
N PHE A 11 -0.42 8.97 12.46
CA PHE A 11 -0.10 7.74 13.19
C PHE A 11 -0.84 6.56 12.58
N LEU A 12 -2.15 6.66 12.33
CA LEU A 12 -2.96 5.64 11.71
C LEU A 12 -2.50 5.29 10.29
N THR A 13 -1.97 6.28 9.55
CA THR A 13 -1.46 6.05 8.17
C THR A 13 -0.05 5.51 8.12
N SER A 14 0.69 5.45 9.25
CA SER A 14 2.05 4.90 9.28
C SER A 14 2.12 3.37 9.33
N GLU A 15 1.03 2.70 9.68
CA GLU A 15 0.93 1.26 9.83
C GLU A 15 1.01 0.50 8.50
N SER A 16 1.10 -0.83 8.59
CA SER A 16 1.06 -1.74 7.44
C SER A 16 -0.28 -1.67 6.69
N LYS A 17 -0.27 -2.14 5.45
CA LYS A 17 -1.46 -2.25 4.61
C LYS A 17 -1.57 -3.65 4.05
N GLU A 18 -2.82 -4.09 3.85
CA GLU A 18 -3.11 -5.31 3.12
C GLU A 18 -3.94 -4.99 1.87
N TYR A 19 -3.62 -5.69 0.78
CA TYR A 19 -4.31 -5.52 -0.49
C TYR A 19 -4.64 -6.87 -1.11
N VAL A 20 -5.76 -6.91 -1.84
CA VAL A 20 -6.05 -7.95 -2.82
C VAL A 20 -5.86 -7.35 -4.20
N ALA A 21 -4.92 -7.91 -4.95
CA ALA A 21 -4.55 -7.41 -6.27
C ALA A 21 -4.68 -8.51 -7.32
N THR A 22 -4.81 -8.10 -8.59
CA THR A 22 -4.74 -9.02 -9.74
C THR A 22 -3.64 -8.52 -10.67
N LEU A 23 -2.63 -9.35 -10.88
CA LEU A 23 -1.60 -9.17 -11.90
C LEU A 23 -2.12 -9.73 -13.23
N SER A 24 -1.99 -8.98 -14.32
CA SER A 24 -2.19 -9.43 -15.69
C SER A 24 -0.84 -9.55 -16.40
N LEU A 25 -0.53 -10.74 -16.90
CA LEU A 25 0.67 -11.03 -17.69
C LEU A 25 0.40 -10.87 -19.18
N GLY A 26 1.44 -10.62 -19.96
CA GLY A 26 1.39 -10.49 -21.41
C GLY A 26 1.29 -9.07 -21.94
N THR A 27 0.92 -8.09 -21.11
CA THR A 27 0.88 -6.67 -21.50
C THR A 27 1.37 -5.77 -20.38
N SER A 28 2.17 -4.74 -20.70
CA SER A 28 2.52 -3.68 -19.77
C SER A 28 1.94 -2.34 -20.20
N THR A 29 1.73 -1.45 -19.21
CA THR A 29 1.17 -0.11 -19.43
C THR A 29 2.12 0.96 -18.87
N ASP A 30 2.00 2.18 -19.36
CA ASP A 30 2.79 3.33 -18.91
C ASP A 30 2.51 3.73 -17.45
N THR A 31 1.32 3.41 -16.90
CA THR A 31 0.92 3.69 -15.53
C THR A 31 1.15 2.51 -14.58
N TYR A 32 1.54 1.33 -15.10
CA TYR A 32 1.66 0.06 -14.38
C TYR A 32 0.30 -0.51 -13.90
N ASP A 33 -0.82 0.06 -14.34
CA ASP A 33 -2.18 -0.41 -14.07
C ASP A 33 -3.04 -0.40 -15.34
N ALA A 34 -4.26 -0.96 -15.25
CA ALA A 34 -5.15 -1.11 -16.39
C ALA A 34 -5.67 0.21 -16.99
N SER A 35 -5.46 1.36 -16.33
CA SER A 35 -5.89 2.67 -16.84
C SER A 35 -4.92 3.29 -17.85
N GLY A 36 -3.68 2.75 -17.91
CA GLY A 36 -2.64 3.26 -18.77
C GLY A 36 -2.73 2.79 -20.23
N LYS A 37 -1.89 3.39 -21.07
CA LYS A 37 -1.71 2.95 -22.46
C LYS A 37 -0.81 1.73 -22.49
N ILE A 38 -1.16 0.73 -23.31
CA ILE A 38 -0.30 -0.44 -23.53
C ILE A 38 0.98 0.03 -24.25
N ILE A 39 2.13 -0.31 -23.66
CA ILE A 39 3.46 0.04 -24.19
C ILE A 39 4.25 -1.19 -24.65
N GLU A 40 3.87 -2.39 -24.18
CA GLU A 40 4.50 -3.65 -24.57
C GLU A 40 3.49 -4.78 -24.54
N THR A 41 3.61 -5.70 -25.50
CA THR A 41 2.77 -6.91 -25.57
C THR A 41 3.66 -8.12 -25.90
N LYS A 42 3.45 -9.23 -25.20
CA LYS A 42 4.07 -10.53 -25.46
C LYS A 42 3.02 -11.61 -25.35
N GLU A 43 2.97 -12.52 -26.31
CA GLU A 43 2.06 -13.67 -26.26
C GLU A 43 2.31 -14.48 -24.97
N PHE A 44 1.23 -14.76 -24.25
CA PHE A 44 1.30 -15.50 -22.99
C PHE A 44 1.19 -17.01 -23.27
N HIS A 45 2.14 -17.76 -22.74
CA HIS A 45 2.11 -19.22 -22.69
C HIS A 45 1.94 -19.64 -21.23
N ALA A 46 1.14 -20.67 -21.00
CA ALA A 46 0.86 -21.13 -19.63
C ALA A 46 2.17 -21.47 -18.89
N LEU A 47 2.29 -20.92 -17.70
CA LEU A 47 3.40 -21.17 -16.77
C LEU A 47 3.04 -22.30 -15.81
N ASP A 48 4.05 -23.01 -15.32
CA ASP A 48 3.85 -23.97 -14.23
C ASP A 48 3.47 -23.24 -12.93
N ASN A 49 2.46 -23.76 -12.23
CA ASN A 49 2.01 -23.13 -10.98
C ASN A 49 3.10 -23.09 -9.91
N ASN A 50 3.98 -24.09 -9.85
CA ASN A 50 5.08 -24.10 -8.89
C ASN A 50 6.11 -23.02 -9.22
N GLU A 51 6.35 -22.74 -10.50
CA GLU A 51 7.22 -21.65 -10.93
C GLU A 51 6.64 -20.29 -10.51
N ILE A 52 5.33 -20.08 -10.68
CA ILE A 52 4.64 -18.88 -10.23
C ILE A 52 4.77 -18.73 -8.69
N VAL A 53 4.46 -19.78 -7.94
CA VAL A 53 4.57 -19.77 -6.47
C VAL A 53 5.99 -19.47 -6.01
N ALA A 54 6.99 -20.12 -6.60
CA ALA A 54 8.40 -19.89 -6.29
C ALA A 54 8.82 -18.44 -6.61
N CYS A 55 8.34 -17.88 -7.72
CA CYS A 55 8.58 -16.48 -8.07
C CYS A 55 8.00 -15.54 -7.01
N PHE A 56 6.73 -15.72 -6.61
CA PHE A 56 6.07 -14.89 -5.61
C PHE A 56 6.79 -14.92 -4.26
N ASN A 57 7.24 -16.08 -3.81
CA ASN A 57 7.97 -16.23 -2.54
C ASN A 57 9.27 -15.41 -2.50
N ASN A 58 9.91 -15.15 -3.63
CA ASN A 58 11.11 -14.31 -3.69
C ASN A 58 10.85 -12.82 -3.42
N PHE A 59 9.58 -12.39 -3.42
CA PHE A 59 9.21 -11.01 -3.12
C PHE A 59 8.79 -10.78 -1.66
N ILE A 60 8.83 -11.82 -0.82
CA ILE A 60 8.60 -11.68 0.63
C ILE A 60 9.87 -11.16 1.29
N GLY A 61 9.74 -10.18 2.17
CA GLY A 61 10.84 -9.55 2.90
C GLY A 61 11.13 -8.12 2.47
N SER A 62 12.28 -7.60 2.88
CA SER A 62 12.72 -6.25 2.54
C SER A 62 13.31 -6.21 1.14
N GLN A 63 12.95 -5.19 0.36
CA GLN A 63 13.41 -5.02 -1.01
C GLN A 63 13.43 -3.56 -1.42
N GLU A 64 14.29 -3.22 -2.38
CA GLU A 64 14.30 -1.91 -3.04
C GLU A 64 13.23 -1.89 -4.13
N GLN A 65 12.34 -0.91 -4.08
CA GLN A 65 11.29 -0.74 -5.07
C GLN A 65 11.40 0.62 -5.76
N LYS A 66 11.30 0.63 -7.07
CA LYS A 66 11.18 1.85 -7.87
C LYS A 66 9.70 2.22 -8.00
N PRO A 67 9.25 3.35 -7.44
CA PRO A 67 7.88 3.81 -7.59
C PRO A 67 7.47 4.03 -9.04
N PRO A 68 6.18 3.91 -9.40
CA PRO A 68 5.73 4.28 -10.74
C PRO A 68 5.88 5.79 -10.94
N ILE A 69 6.17 6.21 -12.17
CA ILE A 69 6.29 7.64 -12.49
C ILE A 69 4.97 8.39 -12.25
N TYR A 70 3.83 7.72 -12.44
CA TYR A 70 2.51 8.24 -12.09
C TYR A 70 2.22 8.10 -10.60
N SER A 71 3.02 8.82 -9.77
CA SER A 71 2.86 8.87 -8.32
C SER A 71 2.99 10.30 -7.77
N ALA A 72 2.54 10.52 -6.54
CA ALA A 72 2.61 11.82 -5.86
C ALA A 72 3.95 12.09 -5.14
N ILE A 73 4.94 11.24 -5.35
CA ILE A 73 6.29 11.44 -4.80
C ILE A 73 6.89 12.69 -5.41
N LYS A 74 7.48 13.52 -4.55
CA LYS A 74 8.16 14.76 -4.98
C LYS A 74 9.64 14.49 -5.24
N VAL A 75 10.12 14.94 -6.39
CA VAL A 75 11.53 15.01 -6.76
C VAL A 75 11.80 16.44 -7.25
N ASN A 76 12.81 17.10 -6.69
CA ASN A 76 13.12 18.50 -7.00
C ASN A 76 11.90 19.44 -6.84
N GLY A 77 11.05 19.20 -5.83
CA GLY A 77 9.87 20.04 -5.56
C GLY A 77 8.62 19.75 -6.40
N LYS A 78 8.74 19.01 -7.51
CA LYS A 78 7.66 18.66 -8.46
C LYS A 78 7.27 17.20 -8.27
N LYS A 79 5.97 16.86 -8.37
CA LYS A 79 5.51 15.47 -8.23
C LYS A 79 5.84 14.65 -9.49
N LEU A 80 6.13 13.35 -9.32
CA LEU A 80 6.53 12.48 -10.44
C LEU A 80 5.48 12.46 -11.55
N TYR A 81 4.18 12.42 -11.23
CA TYR A 81 3.13 12.43 -12.24
C TYR A 81 3.10 13.74 -13.07
N GLU A 82 3.63 14.86 -12.55
CA GLU A 82 3.72 16.13 -13.28
C GLU A 82 4.83 16.06 -14.34
N TYR A 83 5.96 15.39 -14.03
CA TYR A 83 7.01 15.08 -15.02
C TYR A 83 6.46 14.18 -16.13
N ALA A 84 5.74 13.09 -15.75
CA ALA A 84 5.16 12.18 -16.72
C ALA A 84 4.21 12.89 -17.71
N ARG A 85 3.33 13.74 -17.20
CA ARG A 85 2.39 14.52 -18.04
C ARG A 85 3.07 15.55 -18.94
N ALA A 86 4.19 16.11 -18.50
CA ALA A 86 4.98 17.06 -19.26
C ALA A 86 5.92 16.37 -20.26
N GLY A 87 6.03 15.02 -20.26
CA GLY A 87 7.01 14.29 -21.07
C GLY A 87 8.46 14.52 -20.64
N GLU A 88 8.68 15.04 -19.43
CA GLU A 88 10.00 15.34 -18.89
C GLU A 88 10.61 14.08 -18.27
N GLN A 89 11.90 13.86 -18.53
CA GLN A 89 12.65 12.79 -17.89
C GLN A 89 13.04 13.19 -16.46
N VAL A 90 12.91 12.25 -15.52
CA VAL A 90 13.34 12.40 -14.14
C VAL A 90 13.83 11.07 -13.62
N GLU A 91 14.91 11.10 -12.85
CA GLU A 91 15.37 9.91 -12.13
C GLU A 91 14.44 9.63 -10.96
N VAL A 92 13.77 8.47 -11.00
CA VAL A 92 12.87 8.03 -9.93
C VAL A 92 13.69 7.33 -8.86
N PRO A 93 13.76 7.86 -7.62
CA PRO A 93 14.54 7.26 -6.54
C PRO A 93 13.90 5.93 -6.10
N THR A 94 14.72 4.94 -5.81
CA THR A 94 14.30 3.70 -5.15
C THR A 94 13.96 3.96 -3.69
N ARG A 95 13.17 3.06 -3.11
CA ARG A 95 12.79 3.09 -1.70
C ARG A 95 12.79 1.68 -1.14
N SER A 96 13.29 1.54 0.07
CA SER A 96 13.15 0.29 0.81
C SER A 96 11.70 0.10 1.24
N VAL A 97 11.14 -1.06 0.92
CA VAL A 97 9.80 -1.51 1.30
C VAL A 97 9.87 -2.93 1.82
N THR A 98 8.88 -3.31 2.64
CA THR A 98 8.80 -4.68 3.16
C THR A 98 7.48 -5.31 2.75
N VAL A 99 7.55 -6.49 2.15
CA VAL A 99 6.41 -7.37 1.91
C VAL A 99 6.38 -8.40 3.04
N ASN A 100 5.38 -8.29 3.93
CA ASN A 100 5.28 -9.13 5.12
C ASN A 100 4.74 -10.53 4.78
N HIS A 101 3.76 -10.58 3.86
CA HIS A 101 3.22 -11.82 3.31
C HIS A 101 2.72 -11.61 1.89
N LEU A 102 2.72 -12.69 1.12
CA LEU A 102 2.26 -12.71 -0.27
C LEU A 102 1.63 -14.08 -0.54
N GLU A 103 0.32 -14.10 -0.76
CA GLU A 103 -0.48 -15.32 -0.92
C GLU A 103 -1.19 -15.30 -2.27
N ILE A 104 -1.00 -16.35 -3.07
CA ILE A 104 -1.74 -16.52 -4.32
C ILE A 104 -3.12 -17.09 -4.00
N LEU A 105 -4.16 -16.35 -4.38
CA LEU A 105 -5.56 -16.75 -4.17
C LEU A 105 -6.11 -17.52 -5.37
N GLN A 106 -5.71 -17.16 -6.60
CA GLN A 106 -6.21 -17.77 -7.83
C GLN A 106 -5.23 -17.53 -8.98
N ILE A 107 -5.06 -18.53 -9.83
CA ILE A 107 -4.37 -18.42 -11.10
C ILE A 107 -5.38 -18.81 -12.17
N GLU A 108 -5.63 -17.92 -13.13
CA GLU A 108 -6.56 -18.14 -14.22
C GLU A 108 -5.98 -17.56 -15.51
N ASN A 109 -5.54 -18.43 -16.41
CA ASN A 109 -4.83 -18.04 -17.63
C ASN A 109 -3.63 -17.11 -17.32
N ASN A 110 -3.68 -15.88 -17.84
CA ASN A 110 -2.66 -14.85 -17.63
C ASN A 110 -2.95 -13.93 -16.42
N LEU A 111 -3.96 -14.24 -15.61
CA LEU A 111 -4.36 -13.46 -14.44
C LEU A 111 -3.96 -14.19 -13.15
N ILE A 112 -3.27 -13.49 -12.27
CA ILE A 112 -2.88 -14.00 -10.96
C ILE A 112 -3.48 -13.08 -9.90
N LYS A 113 -4.47 -13.59 -9.16
CA LYS A 113 -5.06 -12.89 -8.02
C LYS A 113 -4.30 -13.27 -6.75
N PHE A 114 -3.89 -12.28 -5.99
CA PHE A 114 -3.10 -12.51 -4.78
C PHE A 114 -3.43 -11.50 -3.68
N LYS A 115 -3.13 -11.88 -2.45
CA LYS A 115 -3.20 -11.05 -1.25
C LYS A 115 -1.78 -10.67 -0.86
N VAL A 116 -1.56 -9.42 -0.45
CA VAL A 116 -0.25 -8.92 -0.05
C VAL A 116 -0.37 -8.00 1.16
N GLY A 117 0.37 -8.30 2.22
CA GLY A 117 0.60 -7.41 3.35
C GLY A 117 1.96 -6.74 3.22
N CYS A 118 2.01 -5.42 3.38
CA CYS A 118 3.23 -4.67 3.13
C CYS A 118 3.35 -3.41 3.98
N SER A 119 4.56 -2.88 4.08
CA SER A 119 4.86 -1.62 4.73
C SER A 119 4.21 -0.43 4.01
N LYS A 120 4.06 0.69 4.73
CA LYS A 120 3.64 1.95 4.10
C LYS A 120 4.57 2.33 2.95
N GLY A 121 4.00 2.96 1.92
CA GLY A 121 4.78 3.44 0.77
C GLY A 121 5.06 2.37 -0.29
N THR A 122 4.67 1.13 -0.08
CA THR A 122 4.76 0.07 -1.08
C THR A 122 3.75 0.32 -2.21
N TYR A 123 4.23 0.27 -3.46
CA TYR A 123 3.41 0.40 -4.66
C TYR A 123 3.10 -0.98 -5.22
N ILE A 124 1.85 -1.42 -5.10
CA ILE A 124 1.40 -2.72 -5.62
C ILE A 124 1.50 -2.77 -7.14
N ARG A 125 1.37 -1.63 -7.83
CA ARG A 125 1.62 -1.50 -9.26
C ARG A 125 3.05 -1.89 -9.65
N SER A 126 4.04 -1.35 -8.95
CA SER A 126 5.45 -1.72 -9.18
C SER A 126 5.70 -3.19 -8.84
N LEU A 127 5.14 -3.68 -7.72
CA LEU A 127 5.26 -5.09 -7.34
C LEU A 127 4.74 -6.03 -8.45
N CYS A 128 3.58 -5.71 -9.05
CA CYS A 128 3.04 -6.47 -10.18
C CYS A 128 4.00 -6.48 -11.39
N VAL A 129 4.57 -5.33 -11.74
CA VAL A 129 5.53 -5.22 -12.86
C VAL A 129 6.80 -6.02 -12.57
N ASP A 130 7.32 -5.94 -11.34
CA ASP A 130 8.54 -6.64 -10.94
C ASP A 130 8.34 -8.18 -10.92
N ILE A 131 7.19 -8.65 -10.41
CA ILE A 131 6.81 -10.08 -10.46
C ILE A 131 6.68 -10.54 -11.91
N ALA A 132 5.94 -9.80 -12.76
CA ALA A 132 5.77 -10.14 -14.17
C ALA A 132 7.12 -10.23 -14.90
N LYS A 133 8.00 -9.26 -14.69
CA LYS A 133 9.35 -9.27 -15.25
C LYS A 133 10.16 -10.48 -14.79
N LYS A 134 10.06 -10.88 -13.53
CA LYS A 134 10.73 -12.06 -13.00
C LYS A 134 10.20 -13.35 -13.64
N LEU A 135 8.90 -13.40 -13.98
CA LEU A 135 8.27 -14.49 -14.74
C LEU A 135 8.56 -14.44 -16.26
N GLY A 136 9.30 -13.42 -16.73
CA GLY A 136 9.69 -13.29 -18.15
C GLY A 136 8.63 -12.68 -19.07
N TYR A 137 7.65 -11.98 -18.49
CA TYR A 137 6.56 -11.34 -19.23
C TYR A 137 6.44 -9.84 -18.90
N PRO A 138 5.97 -9.01 -19.86
CA PRO A 138 5.39 -7.73 -19.50
C PRO A 138 4.12 -7.95 -18.68
N GLY A 139 3.86 -7.08 -17.70
CA GLY A 139 2.68 -7.20 -16.86
C GLY A 139 2.27 -5.88 -16.25
N HIS A 140 1.02 -5.82 -15.77
CA HIS A 140 0.47 -4.67 -15.08
C HIS A 140 -0.54 -5.11 -14.02
N MET A 141 -0.84 -4.24 -13.08
CA MET A 141 -1.91 -4.44 -12.10
C MET A 141 -3.28 -4.20 -12.75
N SER A 142 -4.13 -5.22 -12.86
CA SER A 142 -5.46 -5.10 -13.48
C SER A 142 -6.55 -4.73 -12.48
N LYS A 143 -6.43 -5.17 -11.21
CA LYS A 143 -7.38 -4.85 -10.12
C LYS A 143 -6.64 -4.65 -8.81
N LEU A 144 -7.19 -3.78 -7.96
CA LEU A 144 -6.67 -3.53 -6.61
C LEU A 144 -7.82 -3.19 -5.65
N ILE A 145 -7.82 -3.85 -4.49
CA ILE A 145 -8.66 -3.51 -3.34
C ILE A 145 -7.73 -3.43 -2.13
N ARG A 146 -7.78 -2.35 -1.38
CA ARG A 146 -7.11 -2.31 -0.08
C ARG A 146 -8.05 -2.91 0.95
N SER A 147 -7.75 -4.12 1.42
CA SER A 147 -8.55 -4.87 2.38
C SER A 147 -8.32 -4.42 3.82
N GLN A 148 -7.10 -3.86 4.12
CA GLN A 148 -6.78 -3.43 5.49
C GLN A 148 -5.78 -2.26 5.50
N SER A 149 -5.91 -1.37 6.49
CA SER A 149 -4.96 -0.29 6.79
C SER A 149 -4.78 -0.21 8.29
N GLY A 150 -3.61 -0.62 8.81
CA GLY A 150 -3.43 -0.85 10.23
C GLY A 150 -4.41 -1.93 10.70
N HIS A 151 -5.17 -1.63 11.72
CA HIS A 151 -6.22 -2.52 12.25
C HIS A 151 -7.60 -2.33 11.58
N PHE A 152 -7.79 -1.29 10.76
CA PHE A 152 -9.07 -1.04 10.05
C PHE A 152 -9.20 -1.98 8.85
N ARG A 153 -10.28 -2.77 8.84
CA ARG A 153 -10.63 -3.69 7.77
C ARG A 153 -11.69 -3.10 6.87
N ILE A 154 -11.72 -3.47 5.60
CA ILE A 154 -12.70 -2.98 4.63
C ILE A 154 -14.13 -3.41 5.01
N GLU A 155 -14.28 -4.57 5.64
CA GLU A 155 -15.57 -5.11 6.08
C GLU A 155 -16.21 -4.25 7.18
N ASP A 156 -15.41 -3.52 7.96
CA ASP A 156 -15.84 -2.64 9.03
C ASP A 156 -16.08 -1.19 8.56
N CYS A 157 -15.84 -0.92 7.27
CA CYS A 157 -15.99 0.41 6.69
C CYS A 157 -17.41 0.63 6.17
N SER A 158 -17.92 1.86 6.32
CA SER A 158 -19.15 2.29 5.68
C SER A 158 -18.87 2.85 4.28
N THR A 159 -19.78 2.63 3.34
CA THR A 159 -19.72 3.28 2.01
C THR A 159 -20.08 4.78 2.11
N LEU A 160 -19.81 5.54 1.06
CA LEU A 160 -20.22 6.95 1.03
C LEU A 160 -21.73 7.08 1.05
N GLU A 161 -22.44 6.17 0.39
CA GLU A 161 -23.90 6.10 0.35
C GLU A 161 -24.48 5.80 1.74
N ASP A 162 -23.85 4.87 2.50
CA ASP A 162 -24.23 4.58 3.89
C ASP A 162 -24.03 5.81 4.79
N ILE A 163 -22.94 6.54 4.59
CA ILE A 163 -22.65 7.76 5.36
C ILE A 163 -23.69 8.85 5.05
N GLU A 164 -24.05 9.04 3.79
CA GLU A 164 -25.11 9.99 3.38
C GLU A 164 -26.47 9.60 3.97
N ALA A 165 -26.78 8.32 4.06
CA ALA A 165 -27.99 7.78 4.65
C ALA A 165 -28.01 7.82 6.19
N GLY A 166 -26.88 8.16 6.83
CA GLY A 166 -26.71 8.14 8.30
C GLY A 166 -26.44 6.75 8.88
N HIS A 167 -26.16 5.75 8.04
CA HIS A 167 -25.88 4.37 8.43
C HIS A 167 -24.36 4.16 8.59
N PHE A 168 -23.78 4.73 9.62
CA PHE A 168 -22.35 4.55 9.92
C PHE A 168 -22.08 4.55 11.41
N HIS A 169 -20.97 3.95 11.81
CA HIS A 169 -20.43 4.05 13.16
C HIS A 169 -19.23 5.01 13.19
N MET A 170 -19.29 6.01 14.09
CA MET A 170 -18.19 6.94 14.30
C MET A 170 -17.32 6.45 15.45
N LEU A 171 -16.08 6.07 15.15
CA LEU A 171 -15.10 5.72 16.18
C LEU A 171 -14.60 6.99 16.88
N SER A 172 -14.47 6.92 18.20
CA SER A 172 -13.72 7.90 18.99
C SER A 172 -12.22 7.79 18.69
N ILE A 173 -11.44 8.81 19.09
CA ILE A 173 -9.97 8.73 18.98
C ILE A 173 -9.44 7.59 19.84
N GLU A 174 -10.01 7.35 21.01
CA GLU A 174 -9.59 6.31 21.94
C GLU A 174 -9.82 4.90 21.38
N GLU A 175 -10.97 4.66 20.73
CA GLU A 175 -11.26 3.40 20.03
C GLU A 175 -10.32 3.18 18.84
N ALA A 176 -10.04 4.24 18.07
CA ALA A 176 -9.12 4.16 16.93
C ALA A 176 -7.67 3.84 17.34
N PHE A 177 -7.31 4.03 18.60
CA PHE A 177 -5.97 3.77 19.15
C PHE A 177 -5.97 2.67 20.24
N GLU A 178 -7.02 1.87 20.34
CA GLU A 178 -7.13 0.85 21.41
C GLU A 178 -5.99 -0.18 21.41
N HIS A 179 -5.37 -0.40 20.25
CA HIS A 179 -4.25 -1.34 20.05
C HIS A 179 -2.88 -0.74 20.40
N PHE A 180 -2.80 0.55 20.72
CA PHE A 180 -1.60 1.18 21.25
C PHE A 180 -1.54 1.11 22.76
N ASP A 181 -0.32 1.07 23.31
CA ASP A 181 -0.13 1.17 24.76
C ASP A 181 -0.66 2.51 25.28
N LYS A 182 -1.40 2.46 26.38
CA LYS A 182 -2.02 3.63 27.00
C LYS A 182 -1.22 4.05 28.23
N TYR A 183 -0.89 5.33 28.29
CA TYR A 183 -0.29 5.92 29.48
C TYR A 183 -1.25 6.92 30.10
N VAL A 184 -1.66 6.67 31.35
CA VAL A 184 -2.55 7.55 32.10
C VAL A 184 -1.70 8.60 32.85
N ILE A 185 -1.92 9.86 32.56
CA ILE A 185 -1.23 10.98 33.21
C ILE A 185 -2.17 11.55 34.27
N GLU A 186 -1.78 11.45 35.54
CA GLU A 186 -2.57 11.93 36.67
C GLU A 186 -2.50 13.47 36.82
N ASP A 187 -1.35 14.09 36.43
CA ASP A 187 -1.17 15.54 36.52
C ASP A 187 -1.37 16.21 35.14
N GLU A 188 -2.55 16.80 34.95
CA GLU A 188 -2.92 17.52 33.72
C GLU A 188 -1.94 18.66 33.36
N ASN A 189 -1.28 19.25 34.36
CA ASN A 189 -0.31 20.36 34.11
C ASN A 189 0.90 19.89 33.31
N ILE A 190 1.25 18.60 33.34
CA ILE A 190 2.33 18.02 32.55
C ILE A 190 1.97 18.15 31.07
N VAL A 191 0.73 17.81 30.71
CA VAL A 191 0.24 17.83 29.31
C VAL A 191 0.06 19.26 28.82
N ILE A 192 -0.60 20.11 29.61
CA ILE A 192 -0.90 21.50 29.25
C ILE A 192 0.37 22.32 28.98
N HIS A 193 1.43 22.07 29.73
CA HIS A 193 2.69 22.79 29.62
C HIS A 193 3.75 22.07 28.78
N GLY A 194 3.42 20.93 28.14
CA GLY A 194 4.33 20.16 27.29
C GLY A 194 5.59 19.67 28.00
N LYS A 195 5.47 19.35 29.31
CA LYS A 195 6.59 18.82 30.10
C LYS A 195 6.93 17.40 29.68
N MET A 196 8.20 17.06 29.76
CA MET A 196 8.69 15.72 29.46
C MET A 196 8.15 14.72 30.49
N ILE A 197 7.56 13.63 30.02
CA ILE A 197 7.11 12.51 30.85
C ILE A 197 8.27 11.50 30.86
N LYS A 198 8.76 11.14 32.05
CA LYS A 198 9.64 9.98 32.21
C LYS A 198 8.76 8.75 32.24
N SER A 199 8.87 7.89 31.25
CA SER A 199 8.21 6.58 31.27
C SER A 199 9.27 5.51 31.44
N ASP A 200 8.98 4.50 32.24
CA ASP A 200 9.80 3.28 32.37
C ASP A 200 9.51 2.27 31.26
N ILE A 201 8.81 2.70 30.21
CA ILE A 201 8.49 1.86 29.06
C ILE A 201 9.72 1.78 28.18
N ASP A 202 10.36 0.61 28.15
CA ASP A 202 11.40 0.26 27.19
C ASP A 202 10.78 0.28 25.79
N HIS A 203 11.06 1.32 25.03
CA HIS A 203 10.71 1.36 23.61
C HIS A 203 11.59 0.35 22.87
N GLN A 204 11.09 -0.86 22.68
CA GLN A 204 11.62 -1.73 21.63
C GLN A 204 11.22 -1.10 20.28
N VAL A 205 12.20 -0.46 19.65
CA VAL A 205 12.13 0.10 18.30
C VAL A 205 12.23 -1.02 17.28
#